data_20a54a6ee141eb3625190b2528436702
#
_entry.id   20a54a6ee141eb3625190b2528436702
#
_cell.length_a   1.000
_cell.length_b   1.000
_cell.length_c   1.000
_cell.angle_alpha   90.00
_cell.angle_beta   90.00
_cell.angle_gamma   90.00
#
_symmetry.space_group_name_H-M   'P 1'
#
loop_
_entity.id
_entity.type
_entity.pdbx_description
1 polymer ?
#
loop_
_entity_poly.entity_id
_entity_poly.type
_entity_poly.pdbx_seq_one_letter_code
_entity_poly.pdbx_strand_id
1 'polypeptide(L)'
;DNIKDVGGFVLGKLKGGRRKKDCVISRSAITLDMDYGTQGIIDELEMFFDMKMVVYSTHKHTPEKPRLRIIIFLTRDVTPDEYGAVSRMLASDIGIELFDDSTYEPSRLMYWPSTSSDGEYVFQEIDGAEVDPDEVLARYKDWHDVSAWPVSNRQASVVQRDIKKQADPLSKDGLIGAFNRTYTVTQAIDKFIPDVYRHSRA
;
A
#
# COMPACT_ATOMS: atom_id res chain seq x y z
N ASP A 1 -19.29 -11.69 -17.72
CA ASP A 1 -18.86 -12.87 -16.98
C ASP A 1 -18.87 -12.63 -15.48
N ASN A 2 -19.67 -13.43 -14.74
CA ASN A 2 -19.86 -13.32 -13.31
C ASN A 2 -18.73 -13.98 -12.47
N ILE A 3 -17.56 -14.24 -13.07
CA ILE A 3 -16.45 -14.98 -12.44
C ILE A 3 -15.33 -14.04 -11.96
N LYS A 4 -15.47 -12.75 -12.19
CA LYS A 4 -14.53 -11.75 -11.69
C LYS A 4 -14.59 -11.66 -10.16
N ASP A 5 -13.42 -11.55 -9.52
CA ASP A 5 -13.26 -11.31 -8.08
C ASP A 5 -13.80 -12.47 -7.19
N VAL A 6 -13.78 -13.70 -7.70
CA VAL A 6 -14.15 -14.91 -6.96
C VAL A 6 -12.96 -15.45 -6.19
N GLY A 7 -12.85 -15.06 -4.91
CA GLY A 7 -11.78 -15.50 -4.05
C GLY A 7 -10.45 -14.79 -4.31
N GLY A 8 -9.52 -14.96 -3.39
CA GLY A 8 -8.21 -14.35 -3.45
C GLY A 8 -7.32 -14.82 -2.30
N PHE A 9 -6.12 -14.28 -2.23
CA PHE A 9 -5.13 -14.69 -1.25
C PHE A 9 -4.42 -13.49 -0.62
N VAL A 10 -3.83 -13.74 0.54
CA VAL A 10 -2.81 -12.91 1.18
C VAL A 10 -1.66 -13.87 1.52
N LEU A 11 -0.48 -13.62 0.95
CA LEU A 11 0.69 -14.46 1.21
C LEU A 11 1.30 -14.08 2.56
N GLY A 12 1.03 -14.88 3.59
CA GLY A 12 1.50 -14.64 4.94
C GLY A 12 0.59 -15.23 6.01
N LYS A 13 0.84 -14.88 7.27
CA LYS A 13 0.12 -15.37 8.44
C LYS A 13 -0.90 -14.33 8.93
N LEU A 14 -2.13 -14.78 9.16
CA LEU A 14 -3.23 -13.95 9.66
C LEU A 14 -3.74 -14.50 11.00
N LYS A 15 -3.88 -13.63 11.99
CA LYS A 15 -4.46 -13.98 13.29
C LYS A 15 -5.93 -14.41 13.14
N GLY A 16 -6.21 -15.66 13.53
CA GLY A 16 -7.55 -16.23 13.42
C GLY A 16 -8.10 -16.32 11.99
N GLY A 17 -7.21 -16.35 10.98
CA GLY A 17 -7.61 -16.40 9.55
C GLY A 17 -8.33 -15.14 9.07
N ARG A 18 -8.33 -14.06 9.83
CA ARG A 18 -9.07 -12.82 9.50
C ARG A 18 -8.19 -11.85 8.72
N ARG A 19 -8.67 -11.43 7.56
CA ARG A 19 -8.03 -10.41 6.74
C ARG A 19 -8.45 -8.99 7.20
N LYS A 20 -7.83 -8.53 8.28
CA LYS A 20 -7.93 -7.14 8.78
C LYS A 20 -6.53 -6.60 9.01
N LYS A 21 -6.38 -5.28 9.00
CA LYS A 21 -5.09 -4.59 9.16
C LYS A 21 -4.37 -5.02 10.44
N ASP A 22 -5.10 -5.11 11.54
CA ASP A 22 -4.63 -5.51 12.87
C ASP A 22 -4.47 -7.03 13.06
N CYS A 23 -4.81 -7.83 12.05
CA CYS A 23 -4.72 -9.28 12.09
C CYS A 23 -3.57 -9.85 11.25
N VAL A 24 -2.84 -9.04 10.50
CA VAL A 24 -1.65 -9.50 9.76
C VAL A 24 -0.52 -9.73 10.75
N ILE A 25 0.01 -10.96 10.79
CA ILE A 25 1.15 -11.33 11.63
C ILE A 25 2.45 -11.20 10.84
N SER A 26 2.49 -11.76 9.64
CA SER A 26 3.62 -11.67 8.72
C SER A 26 3.19 -11.77 7.26
N ARG A 27 4.06 -11.33 6.37
CA ARG A 27 3.94 -11.53 4.92
C ARG A 27 5.16 -12.32 4.44
N SER A 28 4.91 -13.34 3.61
CA SER A 28 5.97 -14.22 3.08
C SER A 28 6.42 -13.85 1.66
N ALA A 29 5.77 -12.90 1.03
CA ALA A 29 6.13 -12.34 -0.27
C ALA A 29 5.58 -10.93 -0.40
N ILE A 30 6.21 -10.12 -1.24
CA ILE A 30 5.65 -8.83 -1.67
C ILE A 30 4.69 -9.09 -2.82
N THR A 31 3.51 -8.47 -2.75
CA THR A 31 2.50 -8.54 -3.81
C THR A 31 2.16 -7.14 -4.28
N LEU A 32 2.32 -6.87 -5.58
CA LEU A 32 2.09 -5.57 -6.19
C LEU A 32 0.99 -5.67 -7.26
N ASP A 33 0.04 -4.73 -7.26
CA ASP A 33 -1.04 -4.61 -8.24
C ASP A 33 -0.70 -3.50 -9.24
N MET A 34 -0.27 -3.89 -10.45
CA MET A 34 0.14 -2.96 -11.50
C MET A 34 -1.07 -2.62 -12.36
N ASP A 35 -1.67 -1.47 -12.10
CA ASP A 35 -2.84 -0.97 -12.84
C ASP A 35 -2.48 -0.05 -14.02
N TYR A 36 -1.23 0.41 -14.08
CA TYR A 36 -0.76 1.40 -15.05
C TYR A 36 0.47 0.91 -15.82
N GLY A 37 0.55 -0.40 -16.10
CA GLY A 37 1.67 -0.99 -16.85
C GLY A 37 1.79 -0.42 -18.26
N THR A 38 3.03 -0.40 -18.76
CA THR A 38 3.37 -0.01 -20.13
C THR A 38 3.57 -1.22 -21.02
N GLN A 39 3.38 -1.08 -22.31
CA GLN A 39 3.66 -2.15 -23.26
C GLN A 39 5.13 -2.60 -23.15
N GLY A 40 5.36 -3.91 -23.10
CA GLY A 40 6.71 -4.49 -22.95
C GLY A 40 7.20 -4.59 -21.50
N ILE A 41 6.39 -4.17 -20.50
CA ILE A 41 6.81 -4.15 -19.09
C ILE A 41 7.26 -5.53 -18.57
N ILE A 42 6.73 -6.64 -19.10
CA ILE A 42 7.13 -7.98 -18.66
C ILE A 42 8.55 -8.28 -19.10
N ASP A 43 8.90 -7.95 -20.34
CA ASP A 43 10.25 -8.11 -20.88
C ASP A 43 11.25 -7.21 -20.13
N GLU A 44 10.83 -6.00 -19.75
CA GLU A 44 11.61 -5.07 -18.92
C GLU A 44 11.85 -5.65 -17.52
N LEU A 45 10.85 -6.26 -16.90
CA LEU A 45 11.01 -6.91 -15.59
C LEU A 45 12.02 -8.05 -15.66
N GLU A 46 11.96 -8.90 -16.68
CA GLU A 46 12.88 -10.01 -16.86
C GLU A 46 14.32 -9.53 -17.20
N MET A 47 14.43 -8.46 -17.96
CA MET A 47 15.73 -7.95 -18.42
C MET A 47 16.51 -7.16 -17.36
N PHE A 48 15.80 -6.39 -16.53
CA PHE A 48 16.45 -5.42 -15.65
C PHE A 48 16.48 -5.83 -14.17
N PHE A 49 15.71 -6.85 -13.77
CA PHE A 49 15.63 -7.23 -12.37
C PHE A 49 16.01 -8.69 -12.17
N ASP A 50 17.09 -8.91 -11.41
CA ASP A 50 17.50 -10.25 -10.95
C ASP A 50 16.73 -10.61 -9.66
N MET A 51 15.41 -10.65 -9.77
CA MET A 51 14.50 -10.99 -8.65
C MET A 51 13.60 -12.14 -9.06
N LYS A 52 13.52 -13.15 -8.20
CA LYS A 52 12.56 -14.24 -8.37
C LYS A 52 11.15 -13.73 -8.20
N MET A 53 10.35 -13.78 -9.26
CA MET A 53 8.98 -13.29 -9.22
C MET A 53 8.02 -14.10 -10.11
N VAL A 54 6.74 -13.98 -9.80
CA VAL A 54 5.65 -14.44 -10.64
C VAL A 54 4.81 -13.25 -11.06
N VAL A 55 4.54 -13.16 -12.35
CA VAL A 55 3.71 -12.12 -12.95
C VAL A 55 2.50 -12.77 -13.61
N TYR A 56 1.30 -12.25 -13.34
CA TYR A 56 0.09 -12.69 -14.02
C TYR A 56 -0.86 -11.54 -14.32
N SER A 57 -1.62 -11.68 -15.41
CA SER A 57 -2.57 -10.66 -15.84
C SER A 57 -3.84 -10.66 -14.98
N THR A 58 -4.44 -9.46 -14.85
CA THR A 58 -5.74 -9.28 -14.20
C THR A 58 -6.86 -9.21 -15.25
N HIS A 59 -8.11 -9.25 -14.80
CA HIS A 59 -9.30 -9.35 -15.66
C HIS A 59 -9.40 -8.29 -16.78
N LYS A 60 -8.83 -7.10 -16.55
CA LYS A 60 -8.88 -5.96 -17.52
C LYS A 60 -7.56 -5.76 -18.27
N HIS A 61 -6.71 -6.76 -18.27
CA HIS A 61 -5.44 -6.70 -18.99
C HIS A 61 -5.66 -6.66 -20.49
N THR A 62 -4.87 -5.83 -21.17
CA THR A 62 -4.65 -5.87 -22.62
C THR A 62 -3.18 -5.64 -22.92
N PRO A 63 -2.64 -6.08 -24.07
CA PRO A 63 -1.24 -5.84 -24.42
C PRO A 63 -0.85 -4.36 -24.45
N GLU A 64 -1.77 -3.48 -24.86
CA GLU A 64 -1.55 -2.03 -24.94
C GLU A 64 -1.66 -1.33 -23.57
N LYS A 65 -2.41 -1.94 -22.64
CA LYS A 65 -2.60 -1.44 -21.28
C LYS A 65 -2.48 -2.59 -20.31
N PRO A 66 -1.24 -3.05 -20.04
CA PRO A 66 -0.99 -4.16 -19.15
C PRO A 66 -1.51 -3.87 -17.74
N ARG A 67 -2.27 -4.83 -17.22
CA ARG A 67 -2.71 -4.87 -15.84
C ARG A 67 -2.29 -6.19 -15.24
N LEU A 68 -1.33 -6.12 -14.34
CA LEU A 68 -0.59 -7.27 -13.87
C LEU A 68 -0.59 -7.33 -12.34
N ARG A 69 -0.41 -8.53 -11.81
CA ARG A 69 0.00 -8.72 -10.42
C ARG A 69 1.36 -9.37 -10.39
N ILE A 70 2.21 -8.82 -9.54
CA ILE A 70 3.58 -9.26 -9.35
C ILE A 70 3.70 -9.81 -7.93
N ILE A 71 4.23 -11.02 -7.82
CA ILE A 71 4.59 -11.66 -6.54
C ILE A 71 6.10 -11.75 -6.52
N ILE A 72 6.76 -11.06 -5.59
CA ILE A 72 8.20 -11.09 -5.41
C ILE A 72 8.52 -11.94 -4.19
N PHE A 73 9.36 -12.96 -4.37
CA PHE A 73 9.73 -13.88 -3.30
C PHE A 73 10.78 -13.27 -2.37
N LEU A 74 10.62 -13.52 -1.08
CA LEU A 74 11.50 -13.03 -0.03
C LEU A 74 12.28 -14.17 0.62
N THR A 75 13.48 -13.89 1.09
CA THR A 75 14.33 -14.85 1.85
C THR A 75 13.76 -15.14 3.24
N ARG A 76 12.93 -14.26 3.79
CA ARG A 76 12.25 -14.41 5.09
C ARG A 76 10.89 -13.74 5.11
N ASP A 77 10.04 -14.16 6.05
CA ASP A 77 8.81 -13.42 6.36
C ASP A 77 9.14 -12.00 6.87
N VAL A 78 8.30 -11.03 6.54
CA VAL A 78 8.37 -9.66 7.01
C VAL A 78 7.17 -9.31 7.89
N THR A 79 7.37 -8.41 8.84
CA THR A 79 6.28 -7.85 9.65
C THR A 79 5.40 -6.91 8.80
N PRO A 80 4.20 -6.54 9.27
CA PRO A 80 3.34 -5.57 8.55
C PRO A 80 4.02 -4.23 8.27
N ASP A 81 4.83 -3.73 9.19
CA ASP A 81 5.52 -2.45 9.03
C ASP A 81 6.67 -2.57 8.03
N GLU A 82 7.49 -3.62 8.13
CA GLU A 82 8.52 -3.92 7.14
C GLU A 82 7.91 -4.10 5.73
N TYR A 83 6.74 -4.77 5.63
CA TYR A 83 6.07 -4.96 4.34
C TYR A 83 5.79 -3.63 3.65
N GLY A 84 5.31 -2.63 4.38
CA GLY A 84 5.06 -1.28 3.84
C GLY A 84 6.33 -0.64 3.27
N ALA A 85 7.44 -0.69 4.02
CA ALA A 85 8.72 -0.12 3.61
C ALA A 85 9.32 -0.88 2.42
N VAL A 86 9.41 -2.22 2.51
CA VAL A 86 10.00 -3.09 1.47
C VAL A 86 9.21 -2.99 0.17
N SER A 87 7.88 -3.12 0.22
CA SER A 87 7.05 -3.08 -0.99
C SER A 87 7.14 -1.75 -1.74
N ARG A 88 7.22 -0.63 -1.03
CA ARG A 88 7.37 0.69 -1.63
C ARG A 88 8.74 0.90 -2.24
N MET A 89 9.80 0.41 -1.61
CA MET A 89 11.15 0.51 -2.16
C MET A 89 11.27 -0.30 -3.46
N LEU A 90 10.79 -1.55 -3.47
CA LEU A 90 10.80 -2.39 -4.67
C LEU A 90 9.91 -1.81 -5.78
N ALA A 91 8.73 -1.28 -5.42
CA ALA A 91 7.88 -0.59 -6.38
C ALA A 91 8.56 0.69 -6.94
N SER A 92 9.35 1.39 -6.13
CA SER A 92 10.13 2.55 -6.59
C SER A 92 11.21 2.16 -7.60
N ASP A 93 11.86 1.00 -7.41
CA ASP A 93 12.86 0.48 -8.35
C ASP A 93 12.23 0.14 -9.70
N ILE A 94 11.06 -0.47 -9.71
CA ILE A 94 10.34 -0.84 -10.93
C ILE A 94 9.68 0.38 -11.59
N GLY A 95 9.19 1.31 -10.78
CA GLY A 95 8.45 2.49 -11.21
C GLY A 95 7.15 2.63 -10.41
N ILE A 96 7.19 3.38 -9.31
CA ILE A 96 6.09 3.47 -8.34
C ILE A 96 4.77 3.95 -8.94
N GLU A 97 4.83 4.72 -10.04
CA GLU A 97 3.65 5.22 -10.76
C GLU A 97 2.85 4.12 -11.48
N LEU A 98 3.45 2.96 -11.69
CA LEU A 98 2.81 1.84 -12.37
C LEU A 98 1.81 1.09 -11.48
N PHE A 99 1.89 1.28 -10.16
CA PHE A 99 1.15 0.48 -9.17
C PHE A 99 -0.05 1.21 -8.55
N ASP A 100 -1.07 0.43 -8.17
CA ASP A 100 -2.15 0.91 -7.29
C ASP A 100 -1.57 1.23 -5.89
N ASP A 101 -1.81 2.45 -5.40
CA ASP A 101 -1.28 2.93 -4.11
C ASP A 101 -1.76 2.10 -2.91
N SER A 102 -2.86 1.37 -3.03
CA SER A 102 -3.35 0.49 -1.97
C SER A 102 -2.61 -0.86 -1.88
N THR A 103 -1.74 -1.16 -2.85
CA THR A 103 -0.99 -2.44 -2.89
C THR A 103 0.00 -2.59 -1.73
N TYR A 104 0.43 -1.47 -1.14
CA TYR A 104 1.39 -1.43 -0.04
C TYR A 104 0.78 -1.75 1.32
N GLU A 105 -0.53 -1.98 1.39
CA GLU A 105 -1.20 -2.37 2.63
C GLU A 105 -0.96 -3.86 2.92
N PRO A 106 -0.44 -4.24 4.12
CA PRO A 106 -0.16 -5.64 4.45
C PRO A 106 -1.38 -6.56 4.37
N SER A 107 -2.59 -6.03 4.55
CA SER A 107 -3.85 -6.77 4.48
C SER A 107 -4.47 -6.82 3.08
N ARG A 108 -3.80 -6.26 2.06
CA ARG A 108 -4.32 -6.22 0.70
C ARG A 108 -4.58 -7.62 0.17
N LEU A 109 -5.80 -7.86 -0.31
CA LEU A 109 -6.20 -9.08 -1.00
C LEU A 109 -5.76 -9.02 -2.46
N MET A 110 -5.10 -10.06 -2.90
CA MET A 110 -4.88 -10.31 -4.33
C MET A 110 -5.92 -11.32 -4.81
N TYR A 111 -6.71 -10.95 -5.80
CA TYR A 111 -7.66 -11.86 -6.39
C TYR A 111 -6.95 -12.92 -7.25
N TRP A 112 -7.54 -14.11 -7.33
CA TRP A 112 -7.08 -15.14 -8.25
C TRP A 112 -7.03 -14.61 -9.69
N PRO A 113 -6.15 -15.16 -10.54
CA PRO A 113 -6.11 -14.82 -11.95
C PRO A 113 -7.49 -14.99 -12.59
N SER A 114 -7.90 -14.03 -13.38
CA SER A 114 -9.10 -14.09 -14.21
C SER A 114 -8.91 -13.25 -15.47
N THR A 115 -9.51 -13.71 -16.56
CA THR A 115 -9.52 -12.95 -17.82
C THR A 115 -10.93 -12.89 -18.38
N SER A 116 -11.24 -11.90 -19.19
CA SER A 116 -12.49 -11.84 -19.96
C SER A 116 -12.45 -12.87 -21.08
N SER A 117 -13.63 -13.26 -21.61
CA SER A 117 -13.73 -14.24 -22.68
C SER A 117 -13.01 -13.84 -23.98
N ASP A 118 -12.83 -12.54 -24.15
CA ASP A 118 -12.15 -11.88 -25.28
C ASP A 118 -10.77 -11.30 -24.88
N GLY A 119 -10.34 -11.55 -23.64
CA GLY A 119 -9.09 -11.04 -23.11
C GLY A 119 -7.92 -12.01 -23.30
N GLU A 120 -6.73 -11.48 -23.12
CA GLU A 120 -5.49 -12.25 -23.11
C GLU A 120 -5.07 -12.58 -21.68
N TYR A 121 -4.71 -13.85 -21.44
CA TYR A 121 -4.14 -14.27 -20.16
C TYR A 121 -2.63 -14.40 -20.28
N VAL A 122 -1.94 -13.72 -19.38
CA VAL A 122 -0.47 -13.77 -19.27
C VAL A 122 -0.11 -14.37 -17.91
N PHE A 123 0.83 -15.31 -17.93
CA PHE A 123 1.49 -15.86 -16.74
C PHE A 123 2.96 -16.05 -17.07
N GLN A 124 3.84 -15.46 -16.26
CA GLN A 124 5.30 -15.53 -16.42
C GLN A 124 5.94 -15.82 -15.07
N GLU A 125 6.79 -16.83 -15.02
CA GLU A 125 7.75 -17.03 -13.95
C GLU A 125 9.06 -16.40 -14.38
N ILE A 126 9.60 -15.48 -13.59
CA ILE A 126 10.88 -14.81 -13.82
C ILE A 126 11.84 -15.37 -12.78
N ASP A 127 12.87 -16.05 -13.27
CA ASP A 127 13.95 -16.57 -12.44
C ASP A 127 14.85 -15.45 -11.93
N GLY A 128 15.42 -15.63 -10.75
CA GLY A 128 16.29 -14.67 -10.10
C GLY A 128 16.51 -15.03 -8.64
N ALA A 129 17.16 -14.16 -7.90
CA ALA A 129 17.37 -14.32 -6.46
C ALA A 129 16.09 -13.98 -5.67
N GLU A 130 15.85 -14.69 -4.56
CA GLU A 130 14.88 -14.22 -3.57
C GLU A 130 15.40 -12.93 -2.94
N VAL A 131 14.52 -11.95 -2.77
CA VAL A 131 14.91 -10.63 -2.24
C VAL A 131 15.15 -10.73 -0.73
N ASP A 132 16.29 -10.24 -0.26
CA ASP A 132 16.55 -10.09 1.17
C ASP A 132 15.90 -8.79 1.67
N PRO A 133 14.86 -8.88 2.53
CA PRO A 133 14.21 -7.70 3.09
C PRO A 133 15.16 -6.80 3.89
N ASP A 134 16.18 -7.37 4.54
CA ASP A 134 17.12 -6.60 5.36
C ASP A 134 18.01 -5.71 4.49
N GLU A 135 18.44 -6.18 3.31
CA GLU A 135 19.17 -5.37 2.35
C GLU A 135 18.29 -4.22 1.81
N VAL A 136 17.00 -4.48 1.54
CA VAL A 136 16.07 -3.45 1.09
C VAL A 136 15.82 -2.41 2.18
N LEU A 137 15.62 -2.83 3.43
CA LEU A 137 15.41 -1.93 4.58
C LEU A 137 16.66 -1.09 4.88
N ALA A 138 17.86 -1.65 4.70
CA ALA A 138 19.13 -0.94 4.89
C ALA A 138 19.34 0.23 3.89
N ARG A 139 18.58 0.29 2.80
CA ARG A 139 18.62 1.41 1.86
C ARG A 139 17.98 2.69 2.40
N TYR A 140 17.13 2.58 3.42
CA TYR A 140 16.59 3.73 4.14
C TYR A 140 17.60 4.22 5.19
N LYS A 141 17.64 5.53 5.43
CA LYS A 141 18.36 6.09 6.59
C LYS A 141 17.70 5.64 7.90
N ASP A 142 16.38 5.65 7.91
CA ASP A 142 15.52 5.11 8.97
C ASP A 142 14.22 4.62 8.29
N TRP A 143 14.02 3.32 8.20
CA TRP A 143 12.83 2.77 7.57
C TRP A 143 11.57 2.89 8.46
N HIS A 144 11.71 3.19 9.75
CA HIS A 144 10.57 3.49 10.62
C HIS A 144 9.98 4.87 10.36
N ASP A 145 10.76 5.76 9.73
CA ASP A 145 10.24 7.06 9.28
C ASP A 145 9.40 6.89 8.01
N VAL A 146 8.09 6.75 8.19
CA VAL A 146 7.12 6.58 7.10
C VAL A 146 7.14 7.75 6.11
N SER A 147 7.57 8.94 6.53
CA SER A 147 7.67 10.11 5.66
C SER A 147 8.79 10.00 4.62
N ALA A 148 9.77 9.12 4.87
CA ALA A 148 10.87 8.82 3.96
C ALA A 148 10.54 7.73 2.93
N TRP A 149 9.38 7.08 3.04
CA TRP A 149 8.99 6.04 2.12
C TRP A 149 8.63 6.59 0.74
N PRO A 150 9.01 5.92 -0.35
CA PRO A 150 8.59 6.29 -1.69
C PRO A 150 7.07 6.36 -1.80
N VAL A 151 6.57 7.39 -2.48
CA VAL A 151 5.15 7.61 -2.74
C VAL A 151 4.94 8.01 -4.20
N SER A 152 3.83 7.60 -4.79
CA SER A 152 3.44 8.05 -6.12
C SER A 152 3.04 9.53 -6.11
N ASN A 153 3.10 10.19 -7.26
CA ASN A 153 2.59 11.55 -7.43
C ASN A 153 1.09 11.65 -7.12
N ARG A 154 0.34 10.58 -7.38
CA ARG A 154 -1.08 10.48 -7.04
C ARG A 154 -1.29 10.56 -5.53
N GLN A 155 -0.55 9.75 -4.77
CA GLN A 155 -0.62 9.74 -3.31
C GLN A 155 -0.12 11.06 -2.70
N ALA A 156 0.99 11.60 -3.17
CA ALA A 156 1.52 12.89 -2.73
C ALA A 156 0.49 14.03 -2.93
N SER A 157 -0.22 14.02 -4.06
CA SER A 157 -1.27 15.00 -4.35
C SER A 157 -2.48 14.89 -3.41
N VAL A 158 -2.83 13.68 -2.95
CA VAL A 158 -3.91 13.47 -1.95
C VAL A 158 -3.48 14.00 -0.60
N VAL A 159 -2.27 13.66 -0.14
CA VAL A 159 -1.72 14.14 1.14
C VAL A 159 -1.65 15.66 1.16
N GLN A 160 -1.16 16.30 0.09
CA GLN A 160 -1.13 17.76 -0.01
C GLN A 160 -2.52 18.41 0.04
N ARG A 161 -3.53 17.80 -0.60
CA ARG A 161 -4.92 18.28 -0.52
C ARG A 161 -5.49 18.17 0.88
N ASP A 162 -5.20 17.09 1.58
CA ASP A 162 -5.67 16.89 2.95
C ASP A 162 -4.97 17.81 3.93
N ILE A 163 -3.67 18.05 3.77
CA ILE A 163 -2.93 19.07 4.55
C ILE A 163 -3.54 20.44 4.32
N LYS A 164 -3.82 20.83 3.07
CA LYS A 164 -4.46 22.13 2.76
C LYS A 164 -5.85 22.25 3.37
N LYS A 165 -6.64 21.18 3.41
CA LYS A 165 -7.95 21.16 4.07
C LYS A 165 -7.87 21.25 5.59
N GLN A 166 -6.77 20.80 6.19
CA GLN A 166 -6.53 20.86 7.64
C GLN A 166 -5.81 22.13 8.08
N ALA A 167 -5.25 22.91 7.16
CA ALA A 167 -4.29 23.97 7.44
C ALA A 167 -4.83 25.14 8.24
N ASP A 168 -6.15 25.34 8.33
CA ASP A 168 -6.73 26.38 9.18
C ASP A 168 -8.05 25.90 9.83
N PRO A 169 -7.98 25.43 11.09
CA PRO A 169 -9.18 25.07 11.86
C PRO A 169 -10.16 26.24 12.04
N LEU A 170 -9.70 27.48 11.96
CA LEU A 170 -10.53 28.68 12.15
C LEU A 170 -11.30 29.04 10.87
N SER A 171 -10.81 28.62 9.71
CA SER A 171 -11.47 28.86 8.40
C SER A 171 -12.59 27.88 8.08
N LYS A 172 -12.84 26.87 8.92
CA LYS A 172 -13.92 25.90 8.70
C LYS A 172 -15.28 26.58 8.86
N ASP A 173 -16.19 26.27 7.93
CA ASP A 173 -17.59 26.70 7.99
C ASP A 173 -18.41 25.87 8.98
N GLY A 174 -19.57 26.40 9.37
CA GLY A 174 -20.54 25.71 10.24
C GLY A 174 -20.14 25.65 11.72
N LEU A 175 -20.72 24.69 12.46
CA LEU A 175 -20.58 24.56 13.92
C LEU A 175 -19.13 24.33 14.35
N ILE A 176 -18.33 23.55 13.57
CA ILE A 176 -16.93 23.26 13.89
C ILE A 176 -16.10 24.55 13.82
N GLY A 177 -16.29 25.34 12.78
CA GLY A 177 -15.60 26.61 12.64
C GLY A 177 -16.01 27.63 13.71
N ALA A 178 -17.30 27.71 14.02
CA ALA A 178 -17.81 28.55 15.11
C ALA A 178 -17.20 28.15 16.46
N PHE A 179 -17.16 26.83 16.76
CA PHE A 179 -16.54 26.28 17.96
C PHE A 179 -15.05 26.64 18.05
N ASN A 180 -14.28 26.42 17.00
CA ASN A 180 -12.85 26.72 16.96
C ASN A 180 -12.53 28.20 17.11
N ARG A 181 -13.42 29.11 16.64
CA ARG A 181 -13.25 30.55 16.84
C ARG A 181 -13.65 31.02 18.24
N THR A 182 -14.48 30.24 18.93
CA THR A 182 -15.04 30.61 20.26
C THR A 182 -14.19 30.08 21.40
N TYR A 183 -13.59 28.89 21.25
CA TYR A 183 -12.86 28.23 22.32
C TYR A 183 -11.44 27.85 21.90
N THR A 184 -10.48 28.10 22.78
CA THR A 184 -9.18 27.42 22.71
C THR A 184 -9.34 25.97 23.19
N VAL A 185 -8.37 25.11 22.88
CA VAL A 185 -8.38 23.69 23.30
C VAL A 185 -8.52 23.60 24.83
N THR A 186 -7.79 24.40 25.58
CA THR A 186 -7.86 24.45 27.05
C THR A 186 -9.25 24.84 27.53
N GLN A 187 -9.81 25.93 26.99
CA GLN A 187 -11.17 26.38 27.34
C GLN A 187 -12.24 25.35 27.01
N ALA A 188 -12.10 24.64 25.90
CA ALA A 188 -13.02 23.58 25.52
C ALA A 188 -12.96 22.39 26.49
N ILE A 189 -11.75 21.97 26.87
CA ILE A 189 -11.53 20.89 27.85
C ILE A 189 -12.13 21.28 29.19
N ASP A 190 -11.81 22.47 29.71
CA ASP A 190 -12.29 22.93 31.01
C ASP A 190 -13.82 23.04 31.06
N LYS A 191 -14.44 23.42 29.94
CA LYS A 191 -15.89 23.61 29.85
C LYS A 191 -16.68 22.34 29.62
N PHE A 192 -16.20 21.46 28.75
CA PHE A 192 -16.99 20.32 28.27
C PHE A 192 -16.50 18.97 28.78
N ILE A 193 -15.27 18.88 29.30
CA ILE A 193 -14.66 17.64 29.80
C ILE A 193 -13.89 17.89 31.11
N PRO A 194 -14.50 18.57 32.10
CA PRO A 194 -13.78 19.01 33.30
C PRO A 194 -13.22 17.87 34.17
N ASP A 195 -13.88 16.69 34.15
CA ASP A 195 -13.52 15.58 35.03
C ASP A 195 -12.39 14.69 34.50
N VAL A 196 -12.15 14.66 33.19
CA VAL A 196 -11.10 13.84 32.57
C VAL A 196 -9.71 14.43 32.81
N TYR A 197 -9.60 15.74 32.94
CA TYR A 197 -8.30 16.44 33.07
C TYR A 197 -7.77 16.51 34.52
N ARG A 198 -8.64 16.34 35.51
CA ARG A 198 -8.25 16.42 36.93
C ARG A 198 -7.53 15.16 37.42
N HIS A 199 -7.72 14.01 36.76
CA HIS A 199 -7.14 12.72 37.14
C HIS A 199 -5.72 12.46 36.59
N SER A 200 -5.23 13.28 35.67
CA SER A 200 -3.91 13.12 35.07
C SER A 200 -2.79 13.97 35.72
N ARG A 201 -3.10 14.70 36.79
CA ARG A 201 -2.16 15.53 37.56
C ARG A 201 -1.98 15.15 39.04
N ALA A 202 -2.45 13.94 39.41
CA ALA A 202 -2.20 13.39 40.75
C ALA A 202 -1.08 12.32 40.72
#